data_c6dbe4ffb2e5fcbe8411cb11272ff145
#
_entry.id   c6dbe4ffb2e5fcbe8411cb11272ff145
#
_cell.length_a   1.000
_cell.length_b   1.000
_cell.length_c   1.000
_cell.angle_alpha   90.00
_cell.angle_beta   90.00
_cell.angle_gamma   90.00
#
_symmetry.space_group_name_H-M   'P 1'
#
loop_
_entity.id
_entity.type
_entity.pdbx_description
1 polymer ?
#
loop_
_entity_poly.entity_id
_entity_poly.type
_entity_poly.pdbx_seq_one_letter_code
_entity_poly.pdbx_strand_id
1 'polypeptide(L)'
;MTGAKARADDGRAKTALETLNFFMADMQAGIGPFLGVFLQQRGWATGAIGLVMTLGGVAGMAVTAPAGALVDATTRKRTYVIVSGVFTVIASALIFFSQTFWVVAGSQVATAVAGAAIGPAVAGITLGIVRQQGFNRQNGRNQAFNHAGNMVGAGLSGFLGWKFGFVAVFWLAAAFGLLSISSVLMIPRKAIDDRAARGLETPDGDGGQAKGWRVLLECKPLLVLAACLALFHLGNGAMLPLYGLAVVAAHKGDPAAFVATTLVVAQAVMIVAAVVAMKMAEKQGYWWVLLITFIALPVRGLVAASVIQGWGVFPVQALDGVGAGLQSVAVPGLVARILNGTGRVNVGQGVVMTVQGIGASLSPAIGGAIAQVIGYSAAFVILGGFALGSLALWLVFAPMLKPACAKPPEDARVAAPALA
;
A
#
# COMPACT_ATOMS: atom_id res chain seq x y z
N MET A 1 25.90 -29.02 -12.23
CA MET A 1 24.87 -29.13 -11.16
C MET A 1 24.58 -27.80 -10.44
N THR A 2 25.42 -26.79 -10.51
CA THR A 2 25.26 -25.49 -9.82
C THR A 2 24.15 -24.59 -10.38
N GLY A 3 23.98 -24.52 -11.71
CA GLY A 3 23.01 -23.61 -12.34
C GLY A 3 21.52 -24.02 -12.15
N ALA A 4 21.22 -25.32 -12.13
CA ALA A 4 19.84 -25.78 -11.90
C ALA A 4 19.37 -25.54 -10.45
N LYS A 5 20.28 -25.72 -9.48
CA LYS A 5 19.98 -25.45 -8.05
C LYS A 5 19.79 -23.96 -7.80
N ALA A 6 20.59 -23.08 -8.41
CA ALA A 6 20.45 -21.63 -8.29
C ALA A 6 19.11 -21.14 -8.88
N ARG A 7 18.68 -21.67 -10.03
CA ARG A 7 17.37 -21.36 -10.64
C ARG A 7 16.19 -21.85 -9.78
N ALA A 8 16.33 -23.02 -9.16
CA ALA A 8 15.31 -23.57 -8.27
C ALA A 8 15.18 -22.72 -6.99
N ASP A 9 16.28 -22.27 -6.41
CA ASP A 9 16.30 -21.41 -5.23
C ASP A 9 15.71 -20.02 -5.52
N ASP A 10 15.99 -19.46 -6.70
CA ASP A 10 15.38 -18.19 -7.16
C ASP A 10 13.84 -18.32 -7.35
N GLY A 11 13.39 -19.41 -7.96
CA GLY A 11 11.96 -19.71 -8.10
C GLY A 11 11.26 -19.83 -6.75
N ARG A 12 11.86 -20.56 -5.80
CA ARG A 12 11.30 -20.72 -4.44
C ARG A 12 11.23 -19.39 -3.69
N ALA A 13 12.26 -18.54 -3.79
CA ALA A 13 12.26 -17.24 -3.15
C ALA A 13 11.16 -16.32 -3.69
N LYS A 14 10.91 -16.31 -5.00
CA LYS A 14 9.84 -15.55 -5.65
C LYS A 14 8.45 -16.04 -5.21
N THR A 15 8.23 -17.35 -5.21
CA THR A 15 6.96 -17.93 -4.72
C THR A 15 6.74 -17.61 -3.23
N ALA A 16 7.78 -17.69 -2.41
CA ALA A 16 7.69 -17.34 -1.00
C ALA A 16 7.36 -15.85 -0.79
N LEU A 17 7.86 -14.94 -1.65
CA LEU A 17 7.47 -13.52 -1.63
C LEU A 17 5.99 -13.32 -1.98
N GLU A 18 5.48 -14.02 -2.98
CA GLU A 18 4.08 -13.96 -3.39
C GLU A 18 3.16 -14.47 -2.27
N THR A 19 3.51 -15.62 -1.69
CA THR A 19 2.77 -16.20 -0.55
C THR A 19 2.82 -15.30 0.68
N LEU A 20 3.99 -14.67 0.95
CA LEU A 20 4.13 -13.66 1.99
C LEU A 20 3.18 -12.49 1.78
N ASN A 21 3.15 -11.93 0.57
CA ASN A 21 2.29 -10.79 0.27
C ASN A 21 0.80 -11.14 0.37
N PHE A 22 0.41 -12.36 0.02
CA PHE A 22 -0.96 -12.84 0.17
C PHE A 22 -1.40 -12.87 1.64
N PHE A 23 -0.63 -13.54 2.51
CA PHE A 23 -1.00 -13.68 3.92
C PHE A 23 -0.75 -12.39 4.73
N MET A 24 0.24 -11.60 4.36
CA MET A 24 0.53 -10.33 5.02
C MET A 24 -0.58 -9.30 4.81
N ALA A 25 -1.32 -9.37 3.72
CA ALA A 25 -2.39 -8.44 3.38
C ALA A 25 -3.46 -8.38 4.47
N ASP A 26 -4.02 -9.52 4.86
CA ASP A 26 -5.03 -9.59 5.92
C ASP A 26 -4.43 -9.31 7.31
N MET A 27 -3.18 -9.70 7.55
CA MET A 27 -2.48 -9.38 8.79
C MET A 27 -2.31 -7.86 8.97
N GLN A 28 -2.05 -7.10 7.90
CA GLN A 28 -1.92 -5.64 7.93
C GLN A 28 -3.26 -4.92 7.95
N ALA A 29 -4.22 -5.39 7.14
CA ALA A 29 -5.59 -4.89 7.14
C ALA A 29 -6.33 -5.33 8.41
N GLY A 30 -6.03 -6.52 8.87
CA GLY A 30 -6.43 -7.19 10.10
C GLY A 30 -7.84 -6.86 10.56
N ILE A 31 -7.89 -6.43 11.79
CA ILE A 31 -9.13 -6.02 12.46
C ILE A 31 -9.63 -4.66 11.95
N GLY A 32 -8.80 -3.88 11.22
CA GLY A 32 -9.08 -2.49 10.89
C GLY A 32 -10.51 -2.21 10.39
N PRO A 33 -10.97 -2.83 9.31
CA PRO A 33 -12.35 -2.63 8.82
C PRO A 33 -13.43 -3.10 9.80
N PHE A 34 -13.14 -4.13 10.61
CA PHE A 34 -14.07 -4.74 11.55
C PHE A 34 -13.99 -4.15 12.96
N LEU A 35 -12.89 -3.47 13.31
CA LEU A 35 -12.72 -2.87 14.64
C LEU A 35 -13.82 -1.88 14.97
N GLY A 36 -14.18 -1.02 14.04
CA GLY A 36 -15.25 -0.02 14.25
C GLY A 36 -16.57 -0.68 14.63
N VAL A 37 -16.97 -1.70 13.88
CA VAL A 37 -18.21 -2.45 14.15
C VAL A 37 -18.12 -3.23 15.46
N PHE A 38 -16.98 -3.85 15.74
CA PHE A 38 -16.72 -4.57 16.99
C PHE A 38 -16.87 -3.67 18.22
N LEU A 39 -16.30 -2.46 18.20
CA LEU A 39 -16.41 -1.50 19.28
C LEU A 39 -17.82 -0.90 19.40
N GLN A 40 -18.46 -0.62 18.25
CA GLN A 40 -19.83 -0.12 18.22
C GLN A 40 -20.84 -1.11 18.84
N GLN A 41 -20.69 -2.40 18.56
CA GLN A 41 -21.51 -3.46 19.20
C GLN A 41 -21.31 -3.54 20.72
N ARG A 42 -20.19 -3.01 21.23
CA ARG A 42 -19.89 -2.90 22.68
C ARG A 42 -20.29 -1.54 23.28
N GLY A 43 -21.06 -0.75 22.56
CA GLY A 43 -21.61 0.52 23.05
C GLY A 43 -20.64 1.70 22.96
N TRP A 44 -19.55 1.59 22.19
CA TRP A 44 -18.65 2.72 21.99
C TRP A 44 -19.30 3.81 21.13
N ALA A 45 -19.12 5.07 21.55
CA ALA A 45 -19.51 6.20 20.74
C ALA A 45 -18.65 6.29 19.46
N THR A 46 -19.27 6.63 18.33
CA THR A 46 -18.61 6.73 17.02
C THR A 46 -17.40 7.67 17.04
N GLY A 47 -17.47 8.78 17.81
CA GLY A 47 -16.36 9.70 17.98
C GLY A 47 -15.15 9.06 18.67
N ALA A 48 -15.36 8.24 19.70
CA ALA A 48 -14.29 7.53 20.40
C ALA A 48 -13.63 6.48 19.48
N ILE A 49 -14.42 5.77 18.67
CA ILE A 49 -13.92 4.82 17.65
C ILE A 49 -13.03 5.56 16.63
N GLY A 50 -13.52 6.67 16.09
CA GLY A 50 -12.78 7.50 15.14
C GLY A 50 -11.48 8.03 15.72
N LEU A 51 -11.49 8.49 16.97
CA LEU A 51 -10.29 9.00 17.65
C LEU A 51 -9.22 7.92 17.81
N VAL A 52 -9.60 6.72 18.24
CA VAL A 52 -8.67 5.60 18.38
C VAL A 52 -8.04 5.19 17.04
N MET A 53 -8.85 5.13 15.98
CA MET A 53 -8.35 4.83 14.64
C MET A 53 -7.40 5.94 14.12
N THR A 54 -7.72 7.20 14.40
CA THR A 54 -6.87 8.34 14.05
C THR A 54 -5.54 8.28 14.79
N LEU A 55 -5.53 7.98 16.10
CA LEU A 55 -4.30 7.83 16.87
C LEU A 55 -3.38 6.76 16.29
N GLY A 56 -3.93 5.61 15.93
CA GLY A 56 -3.19 4.55 15.23
C GLY A 56 -2.63 5.02 13.90
N GLY A 57 -3.45 5.66 13.06
CA GLY A 57 -3.05 6.17 11.75
C GLY A 57 -1.92 7.21 11.83
N VAL A 58 -2.04 8.19 12.72
CA VAL A 58 -1.02 9.23 12.94
C VAL A 58 0.29 8.61 13.45
N ALA A 59 0.22 7.67 14.41
CA ALA A 59 1.41 6.99 14.91
C ALA A 59 2.12 6.19 13.81
N GLY A 60 1.36 5.46 12.99
CA GLY A 60 1.90 4.72 11.85
C GLY A 60 2.60 5.63 10.85
N MET A 61 1.97 6.74 10.45
CA MET A 61 2.56 7.70 9.54
C MET A 61 3.85 8.32 10.09
N ALA A 62 3.86 8.71 11.37
CA ALA A 62 5.03 9.31 12.00
C ALA A 62 6.25 8.36 12.02
N VAL A 63 6.01 7.05 12.13
CA VAL A 63 7.07 6.04 12.25
C VAL A 63 7.47 5.44 10.90
N THR A 64 6.67 5.57 9.84
CA THR A 64 6.92 4.87 8.56
C THR A 64 8.27 5.28 7.93
N ALA A 65 8.61 6.56 7.87
CA ALA A 65 9.89 7.00 7.32
C ALA A 65 11.10 6.60 8.20
N PRO A 66 11.09 6.78 9.53
CA PRO A 66 12.10 6.21 10.42
C PRO A 66 12.24 4.68 10.32
N ALA A 67 11.13 3.95 10.19
CA ALA A 67 11.14 2.51 10.00
C ALA A 67 11.84 2.10 8.68
N GLY A 68 11.58 2.82 7.59
CA GLY A 68 12.30 2.66 6.32
C GLY A 68 13.81 2.85 6.48
N ALA A 69 14.24 3.86 7.25
CA ALA A 69 15.65 4.10 7.53
C ALA A 69 16.30 2.97 8.33
N LEU A 70 15.58 2.41 9.32
CA LEU A 70 16.04 1.25 10.07
C LEU A 70 16.19 0.01 9.17
N VAL A 71 15.26 -0.16 8.22
CA VAL A 71 15.33 -1.25 7.23
C VAL A 71 16.53 -1.07 6.29
N ASP A 72 16.88 0.15 5.88
CA ASP A 72 18.07 0.44 5.09
C ASP A 72 19.36 0.17 5.87
N ALA A 73 19.36 0.45 7.18
CA ALA A 73 20.53 0.24 8.03
C ALA A 73 20.80 -1.24 8.35
N THR A 74 19.82 -2.14 8.20
CA THR A 74 19.93 -3.54 8.61
C THR A 74 20.17 -4.51 7.44
N THR A 75 20.95 -5.56 7.68
CA THR A 75 21.05 -6.76 6.83
C THR A 75 20.04 -7.85 7.21
N ARG A 76 19.27 -7.64 8.30
CA ARG A 76 18.32 -8.63 8.86
C ARG A 76 16.87 -8.33 8.51
N LYS A 77 16.58 -7.92 7.28
CA LYS A 77 15.22 -7.51 6.82
C LYS A 77 14.15 -8.56 7.12
N ARG A 78 14.45 -9.86 6.94
CA ARG A 78 13.54 -10.96 7.30
C ARG A 78 13.14 -10.94 8.78
N THR A 79 14.11 -10.71 9.68
CA THR A 79 13.84 -10.60 11.12
C THR A 79 12.92 -9.43 11.42
N TYR A 80 13.09 -8.29 10.74
CA TYR A 80 12.17 -7.16 10.90
C TYR A 80 10.74 -7.53 10.53
N VAL A 81 10.52 -8.20 9.39
CA VAL A 81 9.15 -8.63 8.98
C VAL A 81 8.57 -9.59 10.03
N ILE A 82 9.34 -10.56 10.52
CA ILE A 82 8.88 -11.53 11.52
C ILE A 82 8.53 -10.83 12.84
N VAL A 83 9.44 -10.01 13.36
CA VAL A 83 9.26 -9.30 14.64
C VAL A 83 8.06 -8.35 14.54
N SER A 84 7.99 -7.54 13.49
CA SER A 84 6.86 -6.66 13.24
C SER A 84 5.53 -7.42 13.15
N GLY A 85 5.50 -8.54 12.42
CA GLY A 85 4.31 -9.40 12.33
C GLY A 85 3.87 -9.96 13.68
N VAL A 86 4.80 -10.48 14.48
CA VAL A 86 4.50 -10.99 15.83
C VAL A 86 3.97 -9.87 16.72
N PHE A 87 4.62 -8.71 16.73
CA PHE A 87 4.16 -7.57 17.55
C PHE A 87 2.78 -7.05 17.08
N THR A 88 2.52 -7.02 15.78
CA THR A 88 1.20 -6.65 15.24
C THR A 88 0.11 -7.58 15.77
N VAL A 89 0.33 -8.90 15.72
CA VAL A 89 -0.63 -9.89 16.23
C VAL A 89 -0.85 -9.74 17.74
N ILE A 90 0.24 -9.62 18.51
CA ILE A 90 0.17 -9.45 19.98
C ILE A 90 -0.55 -8.15 20.34
N ALA A 91 -0.19 -7.03 19.69
CA ALA A 91 -0.81 -5.73 19.95
C ALA A 91 -2.30 -5.76 19.64
N SER A 92 -2.69 -6.39 18.53
CA SER A 92 -4.11 -6.56 18.17
C SER A 92 -4.87 -7.42 19.17
N ALA A 93 -4.23 -8.44 19.75
CA ALA A 93 -4.84 -9.31 20.75
C ALA A 93 -5.13 -8.61 22.09
N LEU A 94 -4.49 -7.49 22.41
CA LEU A 94 -4.75 -6.71 23.63
C LEU A 94 -6.22 -6.28 23.78
N ILE A 95 -6.90 -6.06 22.68
CA ILE A 95 -8.31 -5.66 22.65
C ILE A 95 -9.24 -6.73 23.27
N PHE A 96 -8.82 -7.99 23.30
CA PHE A 96 -9.61 -9.04 23.94
C PHE A 96 -9.59 -8.97 25.48
N PHE A 97 -8.47 -8.53 26.04
CA PHE A 97 -8.29 -8.47 27.49
C PHE A 97 -9.01 -7.26 28.11
N SER A 98 -9.09 -6.16 27.37
CA SER A 98 -9.78 -4.97 27.83
C SER A 98 -10.20 -4.09 26.65
N GLN A 99 -11.44 -3.59 26.73
CA GLN A 99 -11.97 -2.62 25.77
C GLN A 99 -12.08 -1.21 26.38
N THR A 100 -11.21 -0.88 27.34
CA THR A 100 -11.08 0.51 27.79
C THR A 100 -10.42 1.36 26.70
N PHE A 101 -10.77 2.64 26.64
CA PHE A 101 -10.26 3.56 25.61
C PHE A 101 -8.73 3.49 25.45
N TRP A 102 -7.98 3.55 26.56
CA TRP A 102 -6.53 3.59 26.54
C TRP A 102 -5.88 2.27 26.10
N VAL A 103 -6.50 1.15 26.40
CA VAL A 103 -6.00 -0.17 25.93
C VAL A 103 -6.22 -0.32 24.43
N VAL A 104 -7.39 0.06 23.95
CA VAL A 104 -7.69 0.00 22.50
C VAL A 104 -6.83 1.01 21.73
N ALA A 105 -6.68 2.24 22.22
CA ALA A 105 -5.79 3.24 21.64
C ALA A 105 -4.33 2.76 21.60
N GLY A 106 -3.84 2.24 22.73
CA GLY A 106 -2.50 1.68 22.84
C GLY A 106 -2.28 0.50 21.88
N SER A 107 -3.26 -0.40 21.75
CA SER A 107 -3.25 -1.49 20.76
C SER A 107 -3.14 -0.98 19.34
N GLN A 108 -3.96 0.03 18.95
CA GLN A 108 -3.93 0.59 17.60
C GLN A 108 -2.60 1.29 17.28
N VAL A 109 -2.08 2.07 18.22
CA VAL A 109 -0.76 2.71 18.10
C VAL A 109 0.34 1.65 17.97
N ALA A 110 0.36 0.64 18.85
CA ALA A 110 1.36 -0.42 18.83
C ALA A 110 1.32 -1.23 17.53
N THR A 111 0.11 -1.57 17.04
CA THR A 111 -0.09 -2.27 15.77
C THR A 111 0.43 -1.44 14.59
N ALA A 112 0.10 -0.15 14.55
CA ALA A 112 0.52 0.74 13.49
C ALA A 112 2.05 0.95 13.47
N VAL A 113 2.67 1.15 14.64
CA VAL A 113 4.12 1.29 14.80
C VAL A 113 4.83 -0.01 14.39
N ALA A 114 4.34 -1.17 14.87
CA ALA A 114 4.90 -2.45 14.49
C ALA A 114 4.79 -2.71 12.98
N GLY A 115 3.64 -2.40 12.39
CA GLY A 115 3.38 -2.60 10.96
C GLY A 115 4.17 -1.67 10.03
N ALA A 116 4.60 -0.50 10.51
CA ALA A 116 5.24 0.53 9.69
C ALA A 116 6.52 0.06 8.96
N ALA A 117 7.28 -0.88 9.55
CA ALA A 117 8.50 -1.42 8.95
C ALA A 117 8.24 -2.53 7.91
N ILE A 118 7.05 -3.13 7.87
CA ILE A 118 6.77 -4.31 7.05
C ILE A 118 6.85 -3.97 5.55
N GLY A 119 6.16 -2.92 5.12
CA GLY A 119 6.15 -2.49 3.72
C GLY A 119 7.56 -2.22 3.15
N PRO A 120 8.34 -1.31 3.76
CA PRO A 120 9.73 -1.07 3.37
C PRO A 120 10.60 -2.33 3.41
N ALA A 121 10.44 -3.20 4.42
CA ALA A 121 11.24 -4.43 4.53
C ALA A 121 10.92 -5.42 3.41
N VAL A 122 9.65 -5.62 3.06
CA VAL A 122 9.24 -6.50 1.95
C VAL A 122 9.68 -5.94 0.61
N ALA A 123 9.59 -4.62 0.39
CA ALA A 123 10.11 -3.97 -0.80
C ALA A 123 11.62 -4.17 -0.93
N GLY A 124 12.37 -3.99 0.18
CA GLY A 124 13.81 -4.21 0.22
C GLY A 124 14.19 -5.68 -0.02
N ILE A 125 13.48 -6.65 0.58
CA ILE A 125 13.68 -8.08 0.31
C ILE A 125 13.42 -8.39 -1.16
N THR A 126 12.33 -7.87 -1.73
CA THR A 126 12.01 -8.05 -3.15
C THR A 126 13.12 -7.53 -4.03
N LEU A 127 13.58 -6.30 -3.78
CA LEU A 127 14.69 -5.69 -4.53
C LEU A 127 15.99 -6.50 -4.38
N GLY A 128 16.29 -7.00 -3.18
CA GLY A 128 17.46 -7.83 -2.91
C GLY A 128 17.46 -9.19 -3.62
N ILE A 129 16.27 -9.75 -3.91
CA ILE A 129 16.15 -11.05 -4.60
C ILE A 129 16.20 -10.86 -6.12
N VAL A 130 15.41 -9.91 -6.66
CA VAL A 130 15.23 -9.79 -8.12
C VAL A 130 16.00 -8.63 -8.74
N ARG A 131 16.68 -7.85 -7.95
CA ARG A 131 17.42 -6.65 -8.31
C ARG A 131 16.53 -5.62 -9.04
N GLN A 132 17.12 -4.51 -9.46
CA GLN A 132 16.39 -3.42 -10.13
C GLN A 132 15.70 -3.89 -11.42
N GLN A 133 16.36 -4.78 -12.18
CA GLN A 133 15.84 -5.27 -13.46
C GLN A 133 14.57 -6.12 -13.31
N GLY A 134 14.50 -6.95 -12.27
CA GLY A 134 13.36 -7.83 -11.98
C GLY A 134 12.27 -7.19 -11.11
N PHE A 135 12.55 -6.02 -10.52
CA PHE A 135 11.71 -5.43 -9.46
C PHE A 135 10.27 -5.17 -9.93
N ASN A 136 10.07 -4.55 -11.10
CA ASN A 136 8.74 -4.25 -11.61
C ASN A 136 7.86 -5.49 -11.71
N ARG A 137 8.42 -6.54 -12.31
CA ARG A 137 7.69 -7.79 -12.53
C ARG A 137 7.35 -8.48 -11.22
N GLN A 138 8.33 -8.62 -10.32
CA GLN A 138 8.08 -9.27 -9.04
C GLN A 138 7.18 -8.43 -8.14
N ASN A 139 7.38 -7.12 -8.08
CA ASN A 139 6.50 -6.23 -7.30
C ASN A 139 5.06 -6.26 -7.81
N GLY A 140 4.85 -6.26 -9.13
CA GLY A 140 3.51 -6.40 -9.71
C GLY A 140 2.82 -7.71 -9.30
N ARG A 141 3.56 -8.83 -9.30
CA ARG A 141 3.05 -10.12 -8.81
C ARG A 141 2.76 -10.08 -7.32
N ASN A 142 3.68 -9.54 -6.52
CA ASN A 142 3.50 -9.38 -5.07
C ASN A 142 2.23 -8.58 -4.76
N GLN A 143 1.98 -7.49 -5.48
CA GLN A 143 0.78 -6.68 -5.29
C GLN A 143 -0.50 -7.40 -5.72
N ALA A 144 -0.48 -8.14 -6.82
CA ALA A 144 -1.62 -8.97 -7.21
C ALA A 144 -1.97 -10.01 -6.15
N PHE A 145 -0.97 -10.68 -5.57
CA PHE A 145 -1.16 -11.62 -4.45
C PHE A 145 -1.63 -10.90 -3.17
N ASN A 146 -1.13 -9.70 -2.89
CA ASN A 146 -1.58 -8.89 -1.76
C ASN A 146 -3.08 -8.53 -1.90
N HIS A 147 -3.50 -8.04 -3.04
CA HIS A 147 -4.92 -7.74 -3.31
C HIS A 147 -5.80 -9.00 -3.23
N ALA A 148 -5.32 -10.13 -3.74
CA ALA A 148 -6.02 -11.41 -3.60
C ALA A 148 -6.14 -11.84 -2.13
N GLY A 149 -5.08 -11.67 -1.34
CA GLY A 149 -5.08 -11.91 0.11
C GLY A 149 -6.08 -11.03 0.84
N ASN A 150 -6.12 -9.73 0.54
CA ASN A 150 -7.12 -8.80 1.09
C ASN A 150 -8.55 -9.21 0.74
N MET A 151 -8.80 -9.60 -0.51
CA MET A 151 -10.13 -10.04 -0.96
C MET A 151 -10.58 -11.31 -0.23
N VAL A 152 -9.71 -12.32 -0.16
CA VAL A 152 -9.99 -13.59 0.52
C VAL A 152 -10.13 -13.39 2.03
N GLY A 153 -9.21 -12.63 2.64
CA GLY A 153 -9.24 -12.30 4.07
C GLY A 153 -10.53 -11.57 4.45
N ALA A 154 -10.91 -10.53 3.70
CA ALA A 154 -12.15 -9.79 3.94
C ALA A 154 -13.40 -10.67 3.79
N GLY A 155 -13.45 -11.53 2.75
CA GLY A 155 -14.55 -12.47 2.53
C GLY A 155 -14.68 -13.51 3.66
N LEU A 156 -13.56 -14.11 4.06
CA LEU A 156 -13.51 -15.06 5.18
C LEU A 156 -13.83 -14.38 6.51
N SER A 157 -13.31 -13.20 6.77
CA SER A 157 -13.59 -12.42 7.97
C SER A 157 -15.07 -12.06 8.07
N GLY A 158 -15.69 -11.65 6.96
CA GLY A 158 -17.12 -11.40 6.90
C GLY A 158 -17.96 -12.64 7.22
N PHE A 159 -17.65 -13.77 6.58
CA PHE A 159 -18.35 -15.05 6.80
C PHE A 159 -18.16 -15.59 8.22
N LEU A 160 -16.92 -15.62 8.70
CA LEU A 160 -16.60 -16.13 10.04
C LEU A 160 -17.16 -15.21 11.13
N GLY A 161 -17.07 -13.88 10.93
CA GLY A 161 -17.66 -12.90 11.84
C GLY A 161 -19.16 -13.02 11.95
N TRP A 162 -19.85 -13.25 10.84
CA TRP A 162 -21.29 -13.49 10.82
C TRP A 162 -21.67 -14.80 11.55
N LYS A 163 -20.97 -15.90 11.27
CA LYS A 163 -21.34 -17.22 11.79
C LYS A 163 -20.85 -17.51 13.21
N PHE A 164 -19.66 -17.05 13.56
CA PHE A 164 -18.94 -17.39 14.80
C PHE A 164 -18.57 -16.18 15.66
N GLY A 165 -18.95 -14.98 15.22
CA GLY A 165 -18.62 -13.74 15.90
C GLY A 165 -17.21 -13.24 15.69
N PHE A 166 -16.92 -12.05 16.20
CA PHE A 166 -15.64 -11.36 15.96
C PHE A 166 -14.39 -12.09 16.46
N VAL A 167 -14.52 -12.97 17.45
CA VAL A 167 -13.41 -13.79 17.93
C VAL A 167 -12.82 -14.64 16.79
N ALA A 168 -13.67 -15.15 15.89
CA ALA A 168 -13.23 -15.94 14.75
C ALA A 168 -12.43 -15.10 13.73
N VAL A 169 -12.76 -13.82 13.56
CA VAL A 169 -12.00 -12.89 12.71
C VAL A 169 -10.57 -12.70 13.23
N PHE A 170 -10.41 -12.58 14.55
CA PHE A 170 -9.08 -12.49 15.15
C PHE A 170 -8.26 -13.77 15.00
N TRP A 171 -8.88 -14.93 15.15
CA TRP A 171 -8.19 -16.22 14.90
C TRP A 171 -7.77 -16.35 13.45
N LEU A 172 -8.58 -15.86 12.51
CA LEU A 172 -8.22 -15.81 11.09
C LEU A 172 -7.00 -14.91 10.89
N ALA A 173 -7.00 -13.69 11.42
CA ALA A 173 -5.87 -12.76 11.34
C ALA A 173 -4.60 -13.35 11.97
N ALA A 174 -4.70 -14.06 13.11
CA ALA A 174 -3.58 -14.77 13.71
C ALA A 174 -3.05 -15.89 12.81
N ALA A 175 -3.95 -16.68 12.17
CA ALA A 175 -3.56 -17.72 11.22
C ALA A 175 -2.83 -17.14 10.00
N PHE A 176 -3.34 -16.04 9.43
CA PHE A 176 -2.68 -15.33 8.33
C PHE A 176 -1.32 -14.77 8.77
N GLY A 177 -1.21 -14.24 9.99
CA GLY A 177 0.05 -13.81 10.57
C GLY A 177 1.08 -14.95 10.68
N LEU A 178 0.69 -16.11 11.15
CA LEU A 178 1.55 -17.30 11.23
C LEU A 178 1.99 -17.78 9.84
N LEU A 179 1.07 -17.81 8.87
CA LEU A 179 1.36 -18.20 7.50
C LEU A 179 2.28 -17.17 6.81
N SER A 180 2.12 -15.88 7.10
CA SER A 180 3.01 -14.82 6.66
C SER A 180 4.44 -15.02 7.19
N ILE A 181 4.59 -15.28 8.50
CA ILE A 181 5.89 -15.58 9.14
C ILE A 181 6.52 -16.82 8.52
N SER A 182 5.74 -17.89 8.32
CA SER A 182 6.22 -19.11 7.68
C SER A 182 6.72 -18.84 6.26
N SER A 183 6.00 -18.00 5.50
CA SER A 183 6.42 -17.60 4.15
C SER A 183 7.74 -16.83 4.14
N VAL A 184 7.95 -15.92 5.10
CA VAL A 184 9.25 -15.22 5.24
C VAL A 184 10.37 -16.19 5.56
N LEU A 185 10.13 -17.20 6.42
CA LEU A 185 11.12 -18.20 6.79
C LEU A 185 11.54 -19.07 5.59
N MET A 186 10.62 -19.27 4.63
CA MET A 186 10.92 -20.00 3.37
C MET A 186 11.86 -19.24 2.43
N ILE A 187 12.03 -17.92 2.58
CA ILE A 187 12.96 -17.14 1.77
C ILE A 187 14.39 -17.43 2.24
N PRO A 188 15.29 -18.02 1.41
CA PRO A 188 16.67 -18.28 1.80
C PRO A 188 17.43 -16.97 2.08
N ARG A 189 18.17 -16.87 3.18
CA ARG A 189 18.98 -15.66 3.48
C ARG A 189 19.98 -15.35 2.36
N LYS A 190 20.54 -16.36 1.75
CA LYS A 190 21.52 -16.24 0.65
C LYS A 190 20.90 -15.67 -0.63
N ALA A 191 19.57 -15.74 -0.80
CA ALA A 191 18.88 -15.18 -1.96
C ALA A 191 18.74 -13.65 -1.90
N ILE A 192 18.96 -13.04 -0.74
CA ILE A 192 18.80 -11.59 -0.55
C ILE A 192 20.18 -10.94 -0.64
N ASP A 193 20.40 -10.19 -1.71
CA ASP A 193 21.58 -9.32 -1.85
C ASP A 193 21.34 -8.03 -1.06
N ASP A 194 22.07 -7.83 0.03
CA ASP A 194 21.88 -6.68 0.91
C ASP A 194 22.25 -5.33 0.27
N ARG A 195 23.14 -5.31 -0.73
CA ARG A 195 23.48 -4.09 -1.48
C ARG A 195 22.33 -3.74 -2.42
N ALA A 196 21.86 -4.71 -3.20
CA ALA A 196 20.70 -4.55 -4.06
C ALA A 196 19.46 -4.15 -3.27
N ALA A 197 19.22 -4.77 -2.11
CA ALA A 197 18.10 -4.47 -1.21
C ALA A 197 18.07 -3.02 -0.69
N ARG A 198 19.19 -2.29 -0.77
CA ARG A 198 19.31 -0.86 -0.44
C ARG A 198 19.30 0.02 -1.69
N GLY A 199 19.33 -0.55 -2.90
CA GLY A 199 19.46 0.17 -4.16
C GLY A 199 20.90 0.61 -4.48
N LEU A 200 21.92 -0.15 -4.03
CA LEU A 200 23.34 0.09 -4.27
C LEU A 200 23.87 -0.81 -5.41
N GLU A 201 23.22 -0.80 -6.56
CA GLU A 201 23.55 -1.69 -7.69
C GLU A 201 24.43 -1.05 -8.78
N THR A 202 24.95 0.15 -8.63
CA THR A 202 25.79 0.77 -9.66
C THR A 202 27.18 0.14 -9.71
N PRO A 203 27.70 -0.27 -10.90
CA PRO A 203 29.05 -0.84 -11.05
C PRO A 203 30.17 0.10 -10.61
N ASP A 204 29.96 1.40 -10.73
CA ASP A 204 30.91 2.47 -10.39
C ASP A 204 30.71 3.02 -8.97
N GLY A 205 30.03 2.28 -8.13
CA GLY A 205 29.71 2.72 -6.76
C GLY A 205 30.95 2.83 -5.91
N ASP A 206 31.37 4.06 -5.71
CA ASP A 206 32.30 4.49 -4.67
C ASP A 206 31.88 3.86 -3.33
N GLY A 207 32.70 2.95 -2.81
CA GLY A 207 32.73 2.40 -1.47
C GLY A 207 31.47 2.00 -0.69
N GLY A 208 30.28 1.91 -1.30
CA GLY A 208 29.10 1.28 -0.66
C GLY A 208 28.48 2.01 0.54
N GLN A 209 28.84 3.27 0.80
CA GLN A 209 28.19 4.07 1.84
C GLN A 209 26.88 4.69 1.32
N ALA A 210 25.82 4.57 2.11
CA ALA A 210 24.55 5.24 1.82
C ALA A 210 24.73 6.76 1.84
N LYS A 211 24.21 7.46 0.81
CA LYS A 211 24.21 8.93 0.77
C LYS A 211 23.46 9.52 1.96
N GLY A 212 23.80 10.74 2.34
CA GLY A 212 23.11 11.46 3.42
C GLY A 212 21.62 11.67 3.16
N TRP A 213 20.85 12.00 4.19
CA TRP A 213 19.38 12.26 4.10
C TRP A 213 19.02 13.38 3.13
N ARG A 214 19.93 14.32 2.89
CA ARG A 214 19.72 15.43 1.96
C ARG A 214 19.37 14.99 0.56
N VAL A 215 19.83 13.81 0.12
CA VAL A 215 19.51 13.28 -1.20
C VAL A 215 17.99 13.14 -1.43
N LEU A 216 17.20 12.89 -0.39
CA LEU A 216 15.75 12.79 -0.50
C LEU A 216 15.09 14.16 -0.71
N LEU A 217 15.62 15.20 -0.08
CA LEU A 217 15.13 16.58 -0.20
C LEU A 217 15.62 17.28 -1.49
N GLU A 218 16.74 16.83 -2.02
CA GLU A 218 17.34 17.37 -3.26
C GLU A 218 16.81 16.65 -4.51
N CYS A 219 16.20 15.48 -4.33
CA CYS A 219 15.68 14.67 -5.43
C CYS A 219 14.33 15.20 -5.94
N LYS A 220 14.38 16.19 -6.84
CA LYS A 220 13.19 16.84 -7.41
C LYS A 220 12.13 15.86 -7.95
N PRO A 221 12.48 14.79 -8.73
CA PRO A 221 11.48 13.82 -9.18
C PRO A 221 10.73 13.13 -8.04
N LEU A 222 11.41 12.82 -6.93
CA LEU A 222 10.81 12.21 -5.74
C LEU A 222 9.83 13.16 -5.05
N LEU A 223 10.22 14.44 -4.91
CA LEU A 223 9.38 15.46 -4.27
C LEU A 223 8.11 15.72 -5.08
N VAL A 224 8.22 15.80 -6.41
CA VAL A 224 7.05 15.99 -7.28
C VAL A 224 6.14 14.76 -7.24
N LEU A 225 6.69 13.56 -7.27
CA LEU A 225 5.92 12.33 -7.09
C LEU A 225 5.15 12.35 -5.76
N ALA A 226 5.82 12.68 -4.66
CA ALA A 226 5.21 12.77 -3.33
C ALA A 226 4.09 13.83 -3.29
N ALA A 227 4.29 15.00 -3.88
CA ALA A 227 3.27 16.05 -3.98
C ALA A 227 2.05 15.61 -4.80
N CYS A 228 2.27 14.96 -5.96
CA CYS A 228 1.19 14.38 -6.76
C CYS A 228 0.38 13.37 -5.96
N LEU A 229 1.06 12.48 -5.23
CA LEU A 229 0.40 11.47 -4.40
C LEU A 229 -0.35 12.08 -3.21
N ALA A 230 0.20 13.12 -2.57
CA ALA A 230 -0.52 13.83 -1.51
C ALA A 230 -1.84 14.41 -1.99
N LEU A 231 -1.84 15.12 -3.12
CA LEU A 231 -3.06 15.67 -3.72
C LEU A 231 -4.02 14.58 -4.19
N PHE A 232 -3.51 13.51 -4.78
CA PHE A 232 -4.32 12.35 -5.16
C PHE A 232 -5.03 11.77 -3.94
N HIS A 233 -4.31 11.45 -2.87
CA HIS A 233 -4.90 10.85 -1.67
C HIS A 233 -5.77 11.84 -0.89
N LEU A 234 -5.50 13.13 -0.97
CA LEU A 234 -6.39 14.18 -0.46
C LEU A 234 -7.75 14.15 -1.17
N GLY A 235 -7.78 13.90 -2.48
CA GLY A 235 -9.01 13.70 -3.23
C GLY A 235 -9.66 12.34 -2.99
N ASN A 236 -8.86 11.28 -2.81
CA ASN A 236 -9.34 9.90 -2.80
C ASN A 236 -9.85 9.43 -1.41
N GLY A 237 -9.20 9.84 -0.33
CA GLY A 237 -9.39 9.22 1.00
C GLY A 237 -10.82 9.27 1.54
N ALA A 238 -11.55 10.34 1.25
CA ALA A 238 -12.95 10.49 1.66
C ALA A 238 -13.95 9.86 0.69
N MET A 239 -13.60 9.64 -0.57
CA MET A 239 -14.59 9.26 -1.59
C MET A 239 -15.33 7.97 -1.27
N LEU A 240 -14.61 6.95 -0.76
CA LEU A 240 -15.23 5.67 -0.43
C LEU A 240 -16.23 5.78 0.73
N PRO A 241 -15.86 6.29 1.92
CA PRO A 241 -16.81 6.41 3.03
C PRO A 241 -17.96 7.37 2.71
N LEU A 242 -17.69 8.50 2.04
CA LEU A 242 -18.75 9.45 1.68
C LEU A 242 -19.72 8.87 0.65
N TYR A 243 -19.25 8.04 -0.29
CA TYR A 243 -20.14 7.40 -1.25
C TYR A 243 -21.08 6.42 -0.56
N GLY A 244 -20.58 5.65 0.42
CA GLY A 244 -21.42 4.80 1.27
C GLY A 244 -22.48 5.59 2.01
N LEU A 245 -22.10 6.69 2.66
CA LEU A 245 -23.04 7.56 3.37
C LEU A 245 -24.06 8.19 2.42
N ALA A 246 -23.66 8.61 1.23
CA ALA A 246 -24.55 9.19 0.23
C ALA A 246 -25.62 8.19 -0.25
N VAL A 247 -25.23 6.94 -0.51
CA VAL A 247 -26.16 5.88 -0.93
C VAL A 247 -27.12 5.51 0.19
N VAL A 248 -26.65 5.38 1.42
CA VAL A 248 -27.48 5.08 2.61
C VAL A 248 -28.45 6.23 2.89
N ALA A 249 -27.98 7.48 2.86
CA ALA A 249 -28.84 8.66 3.06
C ALA A 249 -29.93 8.79 1.99
N ALA A 250 -29.66 8.30 0.78
CA ALA A 250 -30.65 8.24 -0.31
C ALA A 250 -31.60 7.02 -0.22
N HIS A 251 -31.48 6.19 0.82
CA HIS A 251 -32.25 4.94 1.00
C HIS A 251 -32.18 3.96 -0.19
N LYS A 252 -31.01 3.89 -0.82
CA LYS A 252 -30.79 3.15 -2.10
C LYS A 252 -29.92 1.90 -1.96
N GLY A 253 -29.75 1.35 -0.76
CA GLY A 253 -28.99 0.12 -0.55
C GLY A 253 -28.94 -0.35 0.89
N ASP A 254 -28.68 -1.66 1.09
CA ASP A 254 -28.35 -2.23 2.39
C ASP A 254 -26.90 -1.85 2.77
N PRO A 255 -26.67 -1.26 3.96
CA PRO A 255 -25.34 -0.78 4.34
C PRO A 255 -24.28 -1.87 4.41
N ALA A 256 -24.62 -3.07 4.93
CA ALA A 256 -23.66 -4.16 5.10
C ALA A 256 -23.29 -4.80 3.74
N ALA A 257 -24.29 -5.07 2.91
CA ALA A 257 -24.08 -5.58 1.55
C ALA A 257 -23.30 -4.57 0.70
N PHE A 258 -23.56 -3.27 0.89
CA PHE A 258 -22.86 -2.21 0.18
C PHE A 258 -21.36 -2.19 0.50
N VAL A 259 -21.01 -2.23 1.80
CA VAL A 259 -19.58 -2.24 2.23
C VAL A 259 -18.86 -3.48 1.72
N ALA A 260 -19.47 -4.66 1.83
CA ALA A 260 -18.89 -5.90 1.32
C ALA A 260 -18.65 -5.82 -0.20
N THR A 261 -19.66 -5.38 -0.97
CA THR A 261 -19.56 -5.22 -2.42
C THR A 261 -18.46 -4.23 -2.80
N THR A 262 -18.35 -3.13 -2.07
CA THR A 262 -17.31 -2.11 -2.23
C THR A 262 -15.90 -2.72 -2.18
N LEU A 263 -15.61 -3.48 -1.13
CA LEU A 263 -14.29 -4.10 -0.94
C LEU A 263 -13.99 -5.13 -2.03
N VAL A 264 -14.94 -6.03 -2.31
CA VAL A 264 -14.75 -7.09 -3.30
C VAL A 264 -14.51 -6.51 -4.70
N VAL A 265 -15.33 -5.55 -5.13
CA VAL A 265 -15.17 -4.93 -6.46
C VAL A 265 -13.83 -4.21 -6.57
N ALA A 266 -13.47 -3.38 -5.58
CA ALA A 266 -12.22 -2.66 -5.60
C ALA A 266 -11.01 -3.62 -5.67
N GLN A 267 -10.96 -4.63 -4.82
CA GLN A 267 -9.84 -5.59 -4.77
C GLN A 267 -9.74 -6.45 -6.04
N ALA A 268 -10.87 -6.88 -6.59
CA ALA A 268 -10.88 -7.63 -7.85
C ALA A 268 -10.28 -6.80 -9.00
N VAL A 269 -10.65 -5.54 -9.10
CA VAL A 269 -10.09 -4.63 -10.11
C VAL A 269 -8.62 -4.33 -9.82
N MET A 270 -8.22 -4.16 -8.56
CA MET A 270 -6.83 -3.95 -8.16
C MET A 270 -5.91 -5.10 -8.60
N ILE A 271 -6.38 -6.35 -8.51
CA ILE A 271 -5.61 -7.51 -8.99
C ILE A 271 -5.28 -7.37 -10.48
N VAL A 272 -6.29 -7.08 -11.29
CA VAL A 272 -6.12 -6.91 -12.74
C VAL A 272 -5.24 -5.69 -13.03
N ALA A 273 -5.49 -4.57 -12.37
CA ALA A 273 -4.75 -3.34 -12.53
C ALA A 273 -3.26 -3.50 -12.16
N ALA A 274 -2.93 -4.25 -11.11
CA ALA A 274 -1.55 -4.52 -10.72
C ALA A 274 -0.79 -5.32 -11.81
N VAL A 275 -1.45 -6.32 -12.43
CA VAL A 275 -0.88 -7.08 -13.55
C VAL A 275 -0.70 -6.20 -14.80
N VAL A 276 -1.66 -5.33 -15.09
CA VAL A 276 -1.56 -4.36 -16.19
C VAL A 276 -0.43 -3.37 -15.94
N ALA A 277 -0.34 -2.82 -14.72
CA ALA A 277 0.72 -1.90 -14.32
C ALA A 277 2.12 -2.51 -14.49
N MET A 278 2.30 -3.77 -14.07
CA MET A 278 3.53 -4.52 -14.24
C MET A 278 3.95 -4.56 -15.72
N LYS A 279 3.04 -4.99 -16.61
CA LYS A 279 3.31 -5.11 -18.06
C LYS A 279 3.57 -3.75 -18.71
N MET A 280 2.81 -2.72 -18.32
CA MET A 280 3.00 -1.36 -18.82
C MET A 280 4.34 -0.78 -18.36
N ALA A 281 4.69 -0.94 -17.08
CA ALA A 281 5.96 -0.47 -16.53
C ALA A 281 7.18 -1.13 -17.19
N GLU A 282 7.08 -2.41 -17.57
CA GLU A 282 8.12 -3.14 -18.32
C GLU A 282 8.27 -2.64 -19.74
N LYS A 283 7.16 -2.29 -20.43
CA LYS A 283 7.17 -1.88 -21.83
C LYS A 283 7.43 -0.38 -22.03
N GLN A 284 6.75 0.45 -21.27
CA GLN A 284 6.64 1.90 -21.47
C GLN A 284 7.21 2.73 -20.32
N GLY A 285 7.61 2.09 -19.21
CA GLY A 285 8.00 2.77 -17.99
C GLY A 285 6.80 3.23 -17.14
N TYR A 286 7.09 3.97 -16.06
CA TYR A 286 6.07 4.31 -15.06
C TYR A 286 5.21 5.53 -15.39
N TRP A 287 5.64 6.37 -16.35
CA TRP A 287 4.98 7.66 -16.60
C TRP A 287 3.54 7.50 -17.01
N TRP A 288 3.26 6.59 -17.95
CA TRP A 288 1.90 6.31 -18.42
C TRP A 288 1.03 5.61 -17.38
N VAL A 289 1.62 4.74 -16.56
CA VAL A 289 0.90 4.05 -15.49
C VAL A 289 0.35 5.05 -14.48
N LEU A 290 1.18 6.00 -14.03
CA LEU A 290 0.75 7.04 -13.09
C LEU A 290 -0.14 8.09 -13.73
N LEU A 291 0.04 8.40 -15.02
CA LEU A 291 -0.87 9.29 -15.74
C LEU A 291 -2.31 8.75 -15.75
N ILE A 292 -2.49 7.46 -16.07
CA ILE A 292 -3.81 6.81 -16.04
C ILE A 292 -4.39 6.87 -14.62
N THR A 293 -3.59 6.61 -13.61
CA THR A 293 -3.99 6.73 -12.21
C THR A 293 -4.53 8.12 -11.88
N PHE A 294 -3.80 9.17 -12.28
CA PHE A 294 -4.19 10.56 -11.99
C PHE A 294 -5.40 11.02 -12.81
N ILE A 295 -5.70 10.38 -13.94
CA ILE A 295 -6.93 10.60 -14.72
C ILE A 295 -8.12 9.84 -14.09
N ALA A 296 -7.91 8.63 -13.58
CA ALA A 296 -8.98 7.78 -13.06
C ALA A 296 -9.76 8.43 -11.91
N LEU A 297 -9.07 9.17 -11.02
CA LEU A 297 -9.70 9.75 -9.85
C LEU A 297 -10.64 10.94 -10.14
N PRO A 298 -10.29 11.93 -10.99
CA PRO A 298 -11.26 12.95 -11.42
C PRO A 298 -12.50 12.33 -12.08
N VAL A 299 -12.30 11.33 -12.94
CA VAL A 299 -13.41 10.60 -13.58
C VAL A 299 -14.26 9.90 -12.53
N ARG A 300 -13.64 9.24 -11.54
CA ARG A 300 -14.35 8.65 -10.39
C ARG A 300 -15.20 9.68 -9.64
N GLY A 301 -14.65 10.87 -9.39
CA GLY A 301 -15.38 11.97 -8.74
C GLY A 301 -16.63 12.38 -9.51
N LEU A 302 -16.54 12.52 -10.82
CA LEU A 302 -17.68 12.84 -11.69
C LEU A 302 -18.72 11.71 -11.71
N VAL A 303 -18.29 10.46 -11.81
CA VAL A 303 -19.20 9.29 -11.77
C VAL A 303 -19.88 9.20 -10.40
N ALA A 304 -19.16 9.36 -9.30
CA ALA A 304 -19.72 9.34 -7.95
C ALA A 304 -20.73 10.48 -7.73
N ALA A 305 -20.46 11.67 -8.26
CA ALA A 305 -21.38 12.81 -8.19
C ALA A 305 -22.67 12.59 -8.99
N SER A 306 -22.57 11.88 -10.10
CA SER A 306 -23.69 11.68 -11.04
C SER A 306 -24.58 10.50 -10.69
N VAL A 307 -24.01 9.45 -10.02
CA VAL A 307 -24.68 8.18 -9.77
C VAL A 307 -24.65 7.83 -8.29
N ILE A 308 -25.50 8.48 -7.49
CA ILE A 308 -25.70 8.12 -6.07
C ILE A 308 -26.79 7.05 -5.98
N GLN A 309 -26.39 5.80 -6.28
CA GLN A 309 -27.28 4.62 -6.28
C GLN A 309 -26.50 3.37 -5.84
N GLY A 310 -27.23 2.33 -5.37
CA GLY A 310 -26.61 1.08 -4.93
C GLY A 310 -25.73 0.42 -6.01
N TRP A 311 -26.19 0.38 -7.27
CA TRP A 311 -25.42 -0.15 -8.40
C TRP A 311 -24.22 0.71 -8.81
N GLY A 312 -24.21 1.99 -8.46
CA GLY A 312 -23.11 2.90 -8.76
C GLY A 312 -21.81 2.51 -8.05
N VAL A 313 -21.87 1.60 -7.04
CA VAL A 313 -20.70 1.02 -6.41
C VAL A 313 -19.77 0.38 -7.46
N PHE A 314 -20.30 -0.29 -8.47
CA PHE A 314 -19.49 -0.98 -9.46
C PHE A 314 -18.58 -0.03 -10.26
N PRO A 315 -19.07 1.00 -10.97
CA PRO A 315 -18.19 1.89 -11.71
C PRO A 315 -17.31 2.75 -10.80
N VAL A 316 -17.83 3.21 -9.64
CA VAL A 316 -17.06 4.04 -8.70
C VAL A 316 -15.90 3.24 -8.10
N GLN A 317 -16.13 1.98 -7.69
CA GLN A 317 -15.08 1.14 -7.12
C GLN A 317 -14.16 0.52 -8.18
N ALA A 318 -14.64 0.31 -9.40
CA ALA A 318 -13.76 -0.08 -10.49
C ALA A 318 -12.72 1.00 -10.79
N LEU A 319 -13.11 2.27 -10.82
CA LEU A 319 -12.18 3.39 -11.01
C LEU A 319 -11.21 3.55 -9.82
N ASP A 320 -11.65 3.31 -8.58
CA ASP A 320 -10.79 3.23 -7.41
C ASP A 320 -9.76 2.12 -7.55
N GLY A 321 -10.23 0.93 -7.88
CA GLY A 321 -9.38 -0.24 -8.09
C GLY A 321 -8.33 -0.03 -9.18
N VAL A 322 -8.69 0.64 -10.29
CA VAL A 322 -7.73 1.04 -11.33
C VAL A 322 -6.66 1.96 -10.73
N GLY A 323 -7.06 3.04 -10.06
CA GLY A 323 -6.12 3.99 -9.48
C GLY A 323 -5.18 3.34 -8.46
N ALA A 324 -5.73 2.65 -7.47
CA ALA A 324 -4.97 2.03 -6.39
C ALA A 324 -4.11 0.85 -6.87
N GLY A 325 -4.65 -0.01 -7.76
CA GLY A 325 -3.91 -1.13 -8.31
C GLY A 325 -2.72 -0.71 -9.18
N LEU A 326 -2.88 0.33 -10.00
CA LEU A 326 -1.78 0.89 -10.79
C LEU A 326 -0.70 1.52 -9.87
N GLN A 327 -1.11 2.26 -8.83
CA GLN A 327 -0.19 2.88 -7.86
C GLN A 327 0.59 1.85 -7.07
N SER A 328 -0.05 0.75 -6.65
CA SER A 328 0.59 -0.29 -5.83
C SER A 328 1.86 -0.88 -6.47
N VAL A 329 1.93 -0.86 -7.80
CA VAL A 329 3.10 -1.29 -8.56
C VAL A 329 3.99 -0.13 -8.96
N ALA A 330 3.40 0.95 -9.48
CA ALA A 330 4.17 2.04 -10.09
C ALA A 330 4.90 2.90 -9.06
N VAL A 331 4.31 3.17 -7.91
CA VAL A 331 4.93 4.04 -6.89
C VAL A 331 6.18 3.39 -6.30
N PRO A 332 6.14 2.17 -5.74
CA PRO A 332 7.35 1.53 -5.22
C PRO A 332 8.42 1.33 -6.31
N GLY A 333 8.01 0.98 -7.51
CA GLY A 333 8.92 0.78 -8.63
C GLY A 333 9.62 2.07 -9.06
N LEU A 334 8.89 3.18 -9.14
CA LEU A 334 9.47 4.47 -9.49
C LEU A 334 10.39 5.01 -8.39
N VAL A 335 10.01 4.89 -7.11
CA VAL A 335 10.86 5.27 -5.98
C VAL A 335 12.16 4.48 -5.98
N ALA A 336 12.08 3.15 -6.18
CA ALA A 336 13.26 2.30 -6.27
C ALA A 336 14.17 2.71 -7.42
N ARG A 337 13.60 3.14 -8.55
CA ARG A 337 14.36 3.61 -9.72
C ARG A 337 15.01 4.97 -9.49
N ILE A 338 14.25 5.94 -8.98
CA ILE A 338 14.74 7.31 -8.72
C ILE A 338 15.89 7.29 -7.69
N LEU A 339 15.80 6.45 -6.68
CA LEU A 339 16.77 6.36 -5.60
C LEU A 339 17.83 5.27 -5.79
N ASN A 340 17.89 4.65 -6.99
CA ASN A 340 18.91 3.66 -7.30
C ASN A 340 20.31 4.28 -7.16
N GLY A 341 21.25 3.53 -6.57
CA GLY A 341 22.61 4.01 -6.28
C GLY A 341 22.75 4.92 -5.05
N THR A 342 21.66 5.28 -4.37
CA THR A 342 21.71 6.17 -3.18
C THR A 342 21.82 5.42 -1.86
N GLY A 343 21.45 4.13 -1.82
CA GLY A 343 21.29 3.35 -0.58
C GLY A 343 20.12 3.80 0.31
N ARG A 344 19.17 4.61 -0.21
CA ARG A 344 18.04 5.19 0.52
C ARG A 344 16.66 4.82 -0.05
N VAL A 345 16.58 3.70 -0.77
CA VAL A 345 15.31 3.28 -1.42
C VAL A 345 14.20 3.06 -0.39
N ASN A 346 14.47 2.32 0.68
CA ASN A 346 13.42 1.95 1.65
C ASN A 346 12.96 3.17 2.49
N VAL A 347 13.89 4.06 2.86
CA VAL A 347 13.49 5.31 3.53
C VAL A 347 12.72 6.22 2.58
N GLY A 348 13.09 6.27 1.29
CA GLY A 348 12.35 7.00 0.27
C GLY A 348 10.93 6.47 0.08
N GLN A 349 10.74 5.14 0.09
CA GLN A 349 9.41 4.52 0.15
C GLN A 349 8.62 5.03 1.36
N GLY A 350 9.23 4.98 2.55
CA GLY A 350 8.60 5.45 3.78
C GLY A 350 8.20 6.94 3.72
N VAL A 351 9.06 7.81 3.19
CA VAL A 351 8.76 9.24 3.02
C VAL A 351 7.57 9.45 2.09
N VAL A 352 7.56 8.80 0.92
CA VAL A 352 6.45 8.91 -0.03
C VAL A 352 5.15 8.39 0.58
N MET A 353 5.18 7.26 1.29
CA MET A 353 4.02 6.71 2.00
C MET A 353 3.51 7.66 3.11
N THR A 354 4.40 8.32 3.83
CA THR A 354 4.03 9.31 4.85
C THR A 354 3.33 10.50 4.22
N VAL A 355 3.88 11.05 3.15
CA VAL A 355 3.32 12.23 2.46
C VAL A 355 1.94 11.92 1.85
N GLN A 356 1.79 10.77 1.21
CA GLN A 356 0.46 10.34 0.72
C GLN A 356 -0.54 10.08 1.86
N GLY A 357 -0.06 9.54 2.99
CA GLY A 357 -0.86 9.31 4.19
C GLY A 357 -1.39 10.60 4.81
N ILE A 358 -0.62 11.69 4.79
CA ILE A 358 -1.08 13.03 5.21
C ILE A 358 -2.28 13.47 4.35
N GLY A 359 -2.16 13.36 3.02
CA GLY A 359 -3.28 13.67 2.12
C GLY A 359 -4.53 12.84 2.42
N ALA A 360 -4.35 11.52 2.56
CA ALA A 360 -5.44 10.60 2.88
C ALA A 360 -6.13 10.93 4.22
N SER A 361 -5.35 11.31 5.24
CA SER A 361 -5.89 11.62 6.58
C SER A 361 -6.67 12.92 6.65
N LEU A 362 -6.32 13.91 5.82
CA LEU A 362 -7.03 15.19 5.75
C LEU A 362 -8.31 15.09 4.92
N SER A 363 -8.36 14.15 3.99
CA SER A 363 -9.46 13.99 3.04
C SER A 363 -10.84 13.82 3.69
N PRO A 364 -11.05 12.97 4.72
CA PRO A 364 -12.36 12.80 5.35
C PRO A 364 -12.88 14.07 6.03
N ALA A 365 -12.01 14.84 6.67
CA ALA A 365 -12.42 16.10 7.31
C ALA A 365 -12.89 17.12 6.26
N ILE A 366 -12.12 17.28 5.19
CA ILE A 366 -12.45 18.20 4.10
C ILE A 366 -13.71 17.73 3.35
N GLY A 367 -13.73 16.49 2.91
CA GLY A 367 -14.86 15.92 2.15
C GLY A 367 -16.16 15.89 2.98
N GLY A 368 -16.06 15.55 4.26
CA GLY A 368 -17.20 15.55 5.18
C GLY A 368 -17.77 16.95 5.41
N ALA A 369 -16.91 17.97 5.63
CA ALA A 369 -17.35 19.36 5.77
C ALA A 369 -18.05 19.88 4.50
N ILE A 370 -17.47 19.60 3.33
CA ILE A 370 -18.07 19.97 2.03
C ILE A 370 -19.43 19.28 1.86
N ALA A 371 -19.50 17.97 2.13
CA ALA A 371 -20.73 17.20 2.00
C ALA A 371 -21.84 17.72 2.94
N GLN A 372 -21.47 18.16 4.12
CA GLN A 372 -22.43 18.72 5.09
C GLN A 372 -22.99 20.07 4.64
N VAL A 373 -22.16 20.94 4.04
CA VAL A 373 -22.55 22.32 3.68
C VAL A 373 -23.24 22.38 2.32
N ILE A 374 -22.72 21.70 1.30
CA ILE A 374 -23.18 21.82 -0.11
C ILE A 374 -23.57 20.48 -0.73
N GLY A 375 -23.57 19.41 0.05
CA GLY A 375 -24.06 18.09 -0.38
C GLY A 375 -22.99 17.15 -0.97
N TYR A 376 -23.36 15.87 -1.07
CA TYR A 376 -22.44 14.79 -1.47
C TYR A 376 -21.93 14.93 -2.90
N SER A 377 -22.80 15.26 -3.88
CA SER A 377 -22.39 15.42 -5.27
C SER A 377 -21.30 16.49 -5.45
N ALA A 378 -21.48 17.64 -4.79
CA ALA A 378 -20.49 18.70 -4.81
C ALA A 378 -19.17 18.26 -4.13
N ALA A 379 -19.26 17.51 -3.02
CA ALA A 379 -18.08 16.96 -2.36
C ALA A 379 -17.27 16.05 -3.30
N PHE A 380 -17.92 15.18 -4.07
CA PHE A 380 -17.22 14.30 -5.02
C PHE A 380 -16.55 15.08 -6.16
N VAL A 381 -17.20 16.11 -6.67
CA VAL A 381 -16.61 16.98 -7.72
C VAL A 381 -15.37 17.71 -7.18
N ILE A 382 -15.46 18.30 -5.99
CA ILE A 382 -14.35 19.06 -5.36
C ILE A 382 -13.19 18.11 -5.00
N LEU A 383 -13.48 16.94 -4.45
CA LEU A 383 -12.47 15.92 -4.18
C LEU A 383 -11.78 15.46 -5.48
N GLY A 384 -12.55 15.27 -6.56
CA GLY A 384 -12.01 15.04 -7.89
C GLY A 384 -11.14 16.20 -8.39
N GLY A 385 -11.46 17.44 -8.01
CA GLY A 385 -10.68 18.65 -8.30
C GLY A 385 -9.27 18.62 -7.71
N PHE A 386 -9.08 18.11 -6.48
CA PHE A 386 -7.73 17.89 -5.92
C PHE A 386 -6.91 16.92 -6.78
N ALA A 387 -7.55 15.90 -7.33
CA ALA A 387 -6.90 14.96 -8.23
C ALA A 387 -6.52 15.59 -9.59
N LEU A 388 -7.26 16.58 -10.07
CA LEU A 388 -6.83 17.39 -11.21
C LEU A 388 -5.54 18.17 -10.89
N GLY A 389 -5.35 18.60 -9.64
CA GLY A 389 -4.09 19.17 -9.18
C GLY A 389 -2.92 18.18 -9.31
N SER A 390 -3.13 16.90 -8.96
CA SER A 390 -2.13 15.84 -9.16
C SER A 390 -1.80 15.66 -10.63
N LEU A 391 -2.82 15.60 -11.49
CA LEU A 391 -2.67 15.48 -12.94
C LEU A 391 -1.92 16.69 -13.52
N ALA A 392 -2.28 17.90 -13.11
CA ALA A 392 -1.64 19.12 -13.57
C ALA A 392 -0.14 19.13 -13.21
N LEU A 393 0.20 18.81 -11.96
CA LEU A 393 1.60 18.68 -11.54
C LEU A 393 2.35 17.61 -12.34
N TRP A 394 1.73 16.44 -12.56
CA TRP A 394 2.34 15.35 -13.34
C TRP A 394 2.66 15.77 -14.77
N LEU A 395 1.76 16.54 -15.42
CA LEU A 395 1.94 17.05 -16.76
C LEU A 395 2.92 18.20 -16.85
N VAL A 396 2.86 19.17 -15.93
CA VAL A 396 3.77 20.33 -15.89
C VAL A 396 5.21 19.88 -15.72
N PHE A 397 5.46 18.92 -14.83
CA PHE A 397 6.80 18.39 -14.57
C PHE A 397 7.16 17.19 -15.47
N ALA A 398 6.39 16.92 -16.53
CA ALA A 398 6.66 15.82 -17.46
C ALA A 398 8.08 15.83 -18.05
N PRO A 399 8.70 16.98 -18.43
CA PRO A 399 10.06 16.99 -18.95
C PRO A 399 11.10 16.42 -17.96
N MET A 400 10.90 16.64 -16.66
CA MET A 400 11.76 16.11 -15.60
C MET A 400 11.40 14.67 -15.24
N LEU A 401 10.10 14.32 -15.22
CA LEU A 401 9.61 13.03 -14.75
C LEU A 401 9.74 11.92 -15.79
N LYS A 402 9.53 12.21 -17.08
CA LYS A 402 9.61 11.19 -18.15
C LYS A 402 10.95 10.46 -18.17
N PRO A 403 12.13 11.14 -18.12
CA PRO A 403 13.41 10.45 -18.04
C PRO A 403 13.53 9.56 -16.80
N ALA A 404 13.08 10.03 -15.62
CA ALA A 404 13.10 9.26 -14.38
C ALA A 404 12.16 8.03 -14.44
N CYS A 405 11.07 8.12 -15.19
CA CYS A 405 10.10 7.04 -15.39
C CYS A 405 10.49 6.08 -16.51
N ALA A 406 11.40 6.45 -17.40
CA ALA A 406 11.74 5.68 -18.59
C ALA A 406 12.37 4.33 -18.25
N LYS A 407 12.18 3.35 -19.14
CA LYS A 407 12.86 2.05 -19.07
C LYS A 407 14.37 2.26 -19.14
N PRO A 408 15.19 1.55 -18.32
CA PRO A 408 16.63 1.60 -18.49
C PRO A 408 17.04 1.18 -19.92
N PRO A 409 18.08 1.79 -20.51
CA PRO A 409 18.59 1.41 -21.82
C PRO A 409 18.88 -0.09 -21.89
N GLU A 410 18.68 -0.68 -23.06
CA GLU A 410 18.87 -2.12 -23.26
C GLU A 410 20.33 -2.54 -23.05
N ASP A 411 21.28 -1.67 -23.37
CA ASP A 411 22.71 -1.88 -23.19
C ASP A 411 23.13 -2.00 -21.72
N ALA A 412 22.41 -1.37 -20.80
CA ALA A 412 22.59 -1.56 -19.35
C ALA A 412 22.17 -2.97 -18.87
N ARG A 413 21.46 -3.75 -19.71
CA ARG A 413 21.03 -5.13 -19.40
C ARG A 413 22.08 -6.16 -19.75
N VAL A 414 22.98 -5.84 -20.68
CA VAL A 414 24.01 -6.76 -21.19
C VAL A 414 25.24 -6.79 -20.29
N ALA A 415 25.43 -5.78 -19.43
CA ALA A 415 26.55 -5.68 -18.50
C ALA A 415 26.42 -6.54 -17.23
N ALA A 416 25.39 -7.40 -17.10
CA ALA A 416 25.39 -8.43 -16.07
C ALA A 416 26.34 -9.54 -16.48
N PRO A 417 27.42 -9.85 -15.71
CA PRO A 417 28.32 -10.92 -16.05
C PRO A 417 27.51 -12.22 -16.12
N ALA A 418 27.59 -12.91 -17.30
CA ALA A 418 27.25 -14.31 -17.36
C ALA A 418 28.12 -15.01 -16.30
N LEU A 419 27.49 -15.46 -15.22
CA LEU A 419 28.15 -16.27 -14.23
C LEU A 419 28.57 -17.56 -14.92
N ALA A 420 29.86 -17.64 -15.24
CA ALA A 420 30.54 -18.86 -15.62
C ALA A 420 30.53 -19.88 -14.46
#